data_c5359f2f9ca32b8cb81d1abd55f4125e
#
_entry.id   c5359f2f9ca32b8cb81d1abd55f4125e
#
_cell.length_a   1.000
_cell.length_b   1.000
_cell.length_c   1.000
_cell.angle_alpha   90.00
_cell.angle_beta   90.00
_cell.angle_gamma   90.00
#
_symmetry.space_group_name_H-M   'P 1'
#
loop_
_entity.id
_entity.type
_entity.pdbx_description
1 polymer ?
#
loop_
_entity_poly.entity_id
_entity_poly.type
_entity_poly.pdbx_seq_one_letter_code
_entity_poly.pdbx_strand_id
1 'polypeptide(L)'
;MAVSAALSGKYSAPGQGNIYAKANEVIVKITGADTNQTFEVVEENCNPGFQSRAHYHIKAFETFYVFEGSADFQVGVKLVHAEKGSCVHIPPGVPHQVTSKNGVRMLMIYSPAGTEGMFAAMHALTQDQLMDAELTKQIALKHDTVMVEQSSDGRGKGTILG
;
A
#
# COMPACT_ATOMS: atom_id res chain seq x y z
N MET A 1 11.49 -0.54 34.94
CA MET A 1 11.75 0.29 33.74
C MET A 1 12.14 -0.68 32.63
N ALA A 2 11.31 -0.85 31.61
CA ALA A 2 11.68 -1.66 30.44
C ALA A 2 12.79 -0.91 29.68
N VAL A 3 13.96 -1.54 29.56
CA VAL A 3 15.02 -1.05 28.68
C VAL A 3 14.47 -1.15 27.27
N SER A 4 14.18 -0.02 26.62
CA SER A 4 13.90 0.00 25.19
C SER A 4 15.08 -0.66 24.48
N ALA A 5 14.83 -1.77 23.77
CA ALA A 5 15.87 -2.34 22.94
C ALA A 5 16.39 -1.26 22.00
N ALA A 6 17.70 -1.02 22.02
CA ALA A 6 18.30 -0.04 21.13
C ALA A 6 17.98 -0.43 19.69
N LEU A 7 17.42 0.50 18.90
CA LEU A 7 17.21 0.29 17.48
C LEU A 7 18.58 0.03 16.83
N SER A 8 18.69 -1.09 16.10
CA SER A 8 19.87 -1.43 15.31
C SER A 8 19.59 -1.19 13.83
N GLY A 9 20.64 -0.88 13.06
CA GLY A 9 20.50 -0.78 11.61
C GLY A 9 19.98 -2.09 11.02
N LYS A 10 19.10 -1.99 9.99
CA LYS A 10 18.52 -3.12 9.26
C LYS A 10 19.05 -3.14 7.84
N TYR A 11 19.52 -4.29 7.39
CA TYR A 11 19.83 -4.56 6.00
C TYR A 11 18.88 -5.64 5.46
N SER A 12 18.24 -5.36 4.35
CA SER A 12 17.40 -6.30 3.62
C SER A 12 17.92 -6.41 2.19
N ALA A 13 18.49 -7.57 1.84
CA ALA A 13 19.03 -7.84 0.52
C ALA A 13 17.93 -7.87 -0.57
N PRO A 14 18.28 -7.85 -1.87
CA PRO A 14 17.31 -8.06 -2.95
C PRO A 14 16.48 -9.32 -2.72
N GLY A 15 15.16 -9.22 -2.85
CA GLY A 15 14.21 -10.33 -2.61
C GLY A 15 14.05 -10.78 -1.16
N GLN A 16 14.77 -10.19 -0.20
CA GLN A 16 14.59 -10.49 1.23
C GLN A 16 13.56 -9.58 1.88
N GLY A 17 12.87 -10.09 2.89
CA GLY A 17 11.82 -9.41 3.64
C GLY A 17 10.70 -10.36 4.01
N ASN A 18 9.61 -9.84 4.57
CA ASN A 18 8.38 -10.60 4.75
C ASN A 18 7.59 -10.58 3.44
N ILE A 19 7.45 -11.75 2.81
CA ILE A 19 6.89 -11.87 1.45
C ILE A 19 5.44 -12.28 1.52
N TYR A 20 4.57 -11.50 0.88
CA TYR A 20 3.15 -11.75 0.71
C TYR A 20 2.83 -11.77 -0.78
N ALA A 21 2.70 -12.98 -1.35
CA ALA A 21 2.42 -13.16 -2.77
C ALA A 21 1.01 -13.71 -3.00
N LYS A 22 0.24 -13.02 -3.80
CA LYS A 22 -1.08 -13.43 -4.33
C LYS A 22 -1.10 -13.10 -5.84
N ALA A 23 -1.89 -12.10 -6.25
CA ALA A 23 -1.87 -11.62 -7.64
C ALA A 23 -0.57 -10.84 -7.94
N ASN A 24 -0.06 -10.12 -6.95
CA ASN A 24 1.22 -9.42 -6.98
C ASN A 24 2.12 -9.93 -5.86
N GLU A 25 3.40 -9.59 -5.91
CA GLU A 25 4.34 -9.85 -4.84
C GLU A 25 4.60 -8.57 -4.05
N VAL A 26 4.32 -8.63 -2.76
CA VAL A 26 4.59 -7.56 -1.79
C VAL A 26 5.69 -8.06 -0.85
N ILE A 27 6.76 -7.29 -0.69
CA ILE A 27 7.92 -7.62 0.17
C ILE A 27 8.11 -6.49 1.18
N VAL A 28 7.78 -6.74 2.44
CA VAL A 28 8.06 -5.77 3.51
C VAL A 28 9.54 -5.88 3.88
N LYS A 29 10.32 -4.88 3.47
CA LYS A 29 11.78 -4.81 3.61
C LYS A 29 12.20 -4.32 4.99
N ILE A 30 11.50 -3.32 5.49
CA ILE A 30 11.68 -2.72 6.81
C ILE A 30 10.30 -2.72 7.47
N THR A 31 10.18 -3.39 8.60
CA THR A 31 8.91 -3.52 9.34
C THR A 31 8.73 -2.37 10.32
N GLY A 32 7.50 -2.17 10.80
CA GLY A 32 7.23 -1.24 11.89
C GLY A 32 8.03 -1.56 13.17
N ALA A 33 8.31 -2.84 13.44
CA ALA A 33 9.15 -3.23 14.58
C ALA A 33 10.61 -2.74 14.45
N ASP A 34 11.16 -2.72 13.24
CA ASP A 34 12.53 -2.25 12.98
C ASP A 34 12.68 -0.72 13.19
N THR A 35 11.56 0.04 13.14
CA THR A 35 11.56 1.52 13.16
C THR A 35 10.81 2.11 14.37
N ASN A 36 10.48 1.30 15.35
CA ASN A 36 9.62 1.70 16.46
C ASN A 36 8.29 2.33 15.99
N GLN A 37 7.65 1.68 15.03
CA GLN A 37 6.38 2.07 14.40
C GLN A 37 6.39 3.42 13.66
N THR A 38 7.57 4.01 13.41
CA THR A 38 7.69 5.30 12.73
C THR A 38 7.36 5.20 11.24
N PHE A 39 7.86 4.16 10.58
CA PHE A 39 7.60 3.89 9.17
C PHE A 39 7.84 2.41 8.84
N GLU A 40 7.38 2.00 7.70
CA GLU A 40 7.73 0.72 7.06
C GLU A 40 8.07 0.94 5.60
N VAL A 41 8.90 0.06 5.04
CA VAL A 41 9.32 0.11 3.64
C VAL A 41 8.92 -1.18 2.95
N VAL A 42 8.17 -1.02 1.88
CA VAL A 42 7.55 -2.12 1.14
C VAL A 42 7.95 -2.04 -0.33
N GLU A 43 8.39 -3.14 -0.91
CA GLU A 43 8.56 -3.29 -2.35
C GLU A 43 7.35 -4.03 -2.92
N GLU A 44 6.76 -3.53 -4.00
CA GLU A 44 5.69 -4.21 -4.69
C GLU A 44 6.03 -4.44 -6.15
N ASN A 45 5.88 -5.70 -6.58
CA ASN A 45 6.05 -6.15 -7.95
C ASN A 45 4.67 -6.44 -8.54
N CYS A 46 4.15 -5.50 -9.31
CA CYS A 46 2.83 -5.58 -9.91
C CYS A 46 2.91 -6.15 -11.33
N ASN A 47 2.10 -7.18 -11.59
CA ASN A 47 1.98 -7.79 -12.91
C ASN A 47 1.29 -6.84 -13.92
N PRO A 48 1.46 -7.08 -15.24
CA PRO A 48 0.69 -6.38 -16.27
C PRO A 48 -0.82 -6.51 -16.02
N GLY A 49 -1.54 -5.39 -16.17
CA GLY A 49 -2.97 -5.30 -15.88
C GLY A 49 -3.29 -5.02 -14.41
N PHE A 50 -2.30 -4.69 -13.61
CA PHE A 50 -2.49 -4.35 -12.19
C PHE A 50 -3.46 -3.20 -12.00
N GLN A 51 -4.34 -3.37 -11.03
CA GLN A 51 -5.23 -2.34 -10.51
C GLN A 51 -5.43 -2.54 -9.01
N SER A 52 -5.02 -1.56 -8.20
CA SER A 52 -5.37 -1.54 -6.79
C SER A 52 -6.85 -1.19 -6.60
N ARG A 53 -7.43 -1.53 -5.45
CA ARG A 53 -8.74 -0.99 -5.07
C ARG A 53 -8.56 0.47 -4.67
N ALA A 54 -9.54 1.33 -5.00
CA ALA A 54 -9.54 2.71 -4.54
C ALA A 54 -9.67 2.74 -3.01
N HIS A 55 -8.79 3.47 -2.33
CA HIS A 55 -8.73 3.54 -0.88
C HIS A 55 -8.04 4.83 -0.40
N TYR A 56 -8.08 5.07 0.91
CA TYR A 56 -7.24 6.06 1.58
C TYR A 56 -6.77 5.51 2.93
N HIS A 57 -5.67 6.05 3.45
CA HIS A 57 -5.19 5.78 4.79
C HIS A 57 -5.72 6.84 5.77
N ILE A 58 -6.11 6.41 6.97
CA ILE A 58 -6.66 7.33 7.99
C ILE A 58 -5.55 8.19 8.59
N LYS A 59 -4.38 7.59 8.84
CA LYS A 59 -3.24 8.21 9.53
C LYS A 59 -1.97 8.20 8.72
N ALA A 60 -1.73 7.14 7.95
CA ALA A 60 -0.47 6.96 7.27
C ALA A 60 -0.36 7.89 6.05
N PHE A 61 0.81 8.52 5.94
CA PHE A 61 1.31 9.03 4.66
C PHE A 61 1.80 7.84 3.85
N GLU A 62 1.55 7.84 2.56
CA GLU A 62 2.08 6.84 1.64
C GLU A 62 2.90 7.52 0.55
N THR A 63 4.10 7.03 0.34
CA THR A 63 5.00 7.57 -0.69
C THR A 63 5.47 6.44 -1.59
N PHE A 64 5.28 6.60 -2.87
CA PHE A 64 5.71 5.68 -3.91
C PHE A 64 6.96 6.19 -4.61
N TYR A 65 7.87 5.29 -4.93
CA TYR A 65 8.98 5.52 -5.86
C TYR A 65 9.00 4.42 -6.90
N VAL A 66 8.92 4.78 -8.17
CA VAL A 66 8.90 3.82 -9.29
C VAL A 66 10.32 3.51 -9.73
N PHE A 67 10.77 2.25 -9.59
CA PHE A 67 12.09 1.85 -10.11
C PHE A 67 12.05 1.16 -11.48
N GLU A 68 10.91 0.60 -11.89
CA GLU A 68 10.80 -0.08 -13.16
C GLU A 68 9.35 -0.04 -13.67
N GLY A 69 9.16 0.12 -14.98
CA GLY A 69 7.84 0.24 -15.58
C GLY A 69 7.21 1.60 -15.36
N SER A 70 5.89 1.64 -15.38
CA SER A 70 5.10 2.85 -15.16
C SER A 70 3.73 2.52 -14.58
N ALA A 71 3.12 3.48 -13.91
CA ALA A 71 1.76 3.39 -13.39
C ALA A 71 1.01 4.72 -13.49
N ASP A 72 -0.30 4.65 -13.57
CA ASP A 72 -1.18 5.79 -13.45
C ASP A 72 -1.76 5.83 -12.04
N PHE A 73 -1.60 6.95 -11.37
CA PHE A 73 -2.08 7.23 -10.03
C PHE A 73 -3.27 8.18 -10.10
N GLN A 74 -4.46 7.69 -9.74
CA GLN A 74 -5.58 8.56 -9.41
C GLN A 74 -5.39 9.03 -7.97
N VAL A 75 -5.16 10.33 -7.75
CA VAL A 75 -4.95 10.93 -6.42
C VAL A 75 -6.00 12.02 -6.23
N GLY A 76 -7.03 11.74 -5.45
CA GLY A 76 -8.23 12.57 -5.38
C GLY A 76 -8.84 12.71 -6.78
N VAL A 77 -8.88 13.95 -7.28
CA VAL A 77 -9.40 14.26 -8.64
C VAL A 77 -8.32 14.31 -9.73
N LYS A 78 -7.05 14.13 -9.35
CA LYS A 78 -5.93 14.23 -10.29
C LYS A 78 -5.52 12.85 -10.78
N LEU A 79 -5.22 12.75 -12.07
CA LEU A 79 -4.56 11.60 -12.66
C LEU A 79 -3.09 11.96 -12.94
N VAL A 80 -2.17 11.16 -12.43
CA VAL A 80 -0.72 11.34 -12.55
C VAL A 80 -0.11 10.11 -13.21
N HIS A 81 0.53 10.27 -14.35
CA HIS A 81 1.36 9.21 -14.93
C HIS A 81 2.75 9.25 -14.30
N ALA A 82 3.17 8.13 -13.71
CA ALA A 82 4.47 7.99 -13.05
C ALA A 82 5.29 6.89 -13.75
N GLU A 83 6.42 7.30 -14.32
CA GLU A 83 7.39 6.41 -14.93
C GLU A 83 8.61 6.18 -14.02
N LYS A 84 9.54 5.35 -14.44
CA LYS A 84 10.78 5.09 -13.70
C LYS A 84 11.46 6.39 -13.24
N GLY A 85 11.76 6.46 -11.93
CA GLY A 85 12.35 7.62 -11.27
C GLY A 85 11.34 8.60 -10.68
N SER A 86 10.04 8.40 -10.95
CA SER A 86 8.98 9.23 -10.37
C SER A 86 8.77 8.91 -8.90
N CYS A 87 8.40 9.96 -8.14
CA CYS A 87 7.95 9.86 -6.76
C CYS A 87 6.55 10.45 -6.64
N VAL A 88 5.61 9.70 -6.04
CA VAL A 88 4.24 10.14 -5.76
C VAL A 88 4.01 10.09 -4.26
N HIS A 89 3.49 11.18 -3.69
CA HIS A 89 3.23 11.27 -2.25
C HIS A 89 1.75 11.51 -2.00
N ILE A 90 1.17 10.75 -1.08
CA ILE A 90 -0.26 10.77 -0.76
C ILE A 90 -0.42 11.00 0.74
N PRO A 91 -1.01 12.15 1.14
CA PRO A 91 -1.33 12.43 2.54
C PRO A 91 -2.48 11.54 3.06
N PRO A 92 -2.62 11.41 4.39
CA PRO A 92 -3.79 10.79 5.00
C PRO A 92 -5.11 11.39 4.51
N GLY A 93 -6.14 10.56 4.39
CA GLY A 93 -7.48 10.96 3.98
C GLY A 93 -7.65 11.22 2.48
N VAL A 94 -6.60 11.13 1.67
CA VAL A 94 -6.70 11.36 0.22
C VAL A 94 -6.98 10.04 -0.50
N PRO A 95 -8.17 9.89 -1.13
CA PRO A 95 -8.48 8.71 -1.91
C PRO A 95 -7.54 8.55 -3.09
N HIS A 96 -7.05 7.34 -3.31
CA HIS A 96 -6.16 7.04 -4.42
C HIS A 96 -6.33 5.63 -4.96
N GLN A 97 -5.88 5.44 -6.18
CA GLN A 97 -5.84 4.16 -6.88
C GLN A 97 -4.63 4.14 -7.80
N VAL A 98 -4.01 2.97 -7.92
CA VAL A 98 -2.87 2.74 -8.80
C VAL A 98 -3.26 1.73 -9.88
N THR A 99 -2.94 2.03 -11.13
CA THR A 99 -3.11 1.10 -12.25
C THR A 99 -1.86 1.01 -13.08
N SER A 100 -1.52 -0.18 -13.57
CA SER A 100 -0.40 -0.37 -14.49
C SER A 100 -0.76 -1.36 -15.59
N LYS A 101 -0.72 -0.90 -16.83
CA LYS A 101 -1.02 -1.73 -18.00
C LYS A 101 0.05 -2.78 -18.25
N ASN A 102 1.30 -2.40 -18.09
CA ASN A 102 2.46 -3.23 -18.51
C ASN A 102 3.24 -3.82 -17.32
N GLY A 103 2.78 -3.58 -16.10
CA GLY A 103 3.47 -3.93 -14.88
C GLY A 103 4.36 -2.79 -14.36
N VAL A 104 4.59 -2.77 -13.06
CA VAL A 104 5.40 -1.76 -12.37
C VAL A 104 6.07 -2.38 -11.16
N ARG A 105 7.31 -1.97 -10.90
CA ARG A 105 7.98 -2.23 -9.61
C ARG A 105 8.17 -0.91 -8.90
N MET A 106 7.74 -0.86 -7.65
CA MET A 106 7.78 0.36 -6.86
C MET A 106 8.11 0.08 -5.40
N LEU A 107 8.72 1.07 -4.78
CA LEU A 107 8.89 1.14 -3.33
C LEU A 107 7.75 1.96 -2.76
N MET A 108 7.18 1.48 -1.67
CA MET A 108 6.19 2.21 -0.87
C MET A 108 6.76 2.45 0.52
N ILE A 109 6.55 3.64 1.05
CA ILE A 109 6.90 4.01 2.43
C ILE A 109 5.62 4.46 3.10
N TYR A 110 5.25 3.78 4.17
CA TYR A 110 4.11 4.14 5.02
C TYR A 110 4.62 4.75 6.34
N SER A 111 4.10 5.89 6.72
CA SER A 111 4.43 6.56 7.98
C SER A 111 3.18 7.18 8.63
N PRO A 112 2.78 6.74 9.84
CA PRO A 112 3.36 5.67 10.64
C PRO A 112 3.25 4.29 9.99
N ALA A 113 4.02 3.32 10.51
CA ALA A 113 3.92 1.92 10.13
C ALA A 113 2.57 1.31 10.55
N GLY A 114 2.18 0.18 9.93
CA GLY A 114 0.97 -0.57 10.29
C GLY A 114 0.29 -1.31 9.14
N THR A 115 0.69 -1.03 7.90
CA THR A 115 0.08 -1.61 6.69
C THR A 115 0.50 -3.07 6.48
N GLU A 116 1.68 -3.49 6.97
CA GLU A 116 2.14 -4.89 6.89
C GLU A 116 1.10 -5.88 7.42
N GLY A 117 0.41 -5.54 8.52
CA GLY A 117 -0.64 -6.39 9.08
C GLY A 117 -1.79 -6.66 8.12
N MET A 118 -2.11 -5.71 7.24
CA MET A 118 -3.10 -5.89 6.18
C MET A 118 -2.60 -6.89 5.13
N PHE A 119 -1.35 -6.74 4.66
CA PHE A 119 -0.77 -7.69 3.70
C PHE A 119 -0.74 -9.11 4.24
N ALA A 120 -0.33 -9.29 5.50
CA ALA A 120 -0.31 -10.58 6.17
C ALA A 120 -1.72 -11.19 6.27
N ALA A 121 -2.70 -10.42 6.72
CA ALA A 121 -4.08 -10.87 6.85
C ALA A 121 -4.70 -11.23 5.49
N MET A 122 -4.51 -10.40 4.47
CA MET A 122 -4.98 -10.68 3.11
C MET A 122 -4.29 -11.91 2.52
N HIS A 123 -2.99 -12.10 2.77
CA HIS A 123 -2.24 -13.26 2.30
C HIS A 123 -2.76 -14.58 2.90
N ALA A 124 -3.23 -14.58 4.13
CA ALA A 124 -3.78 -15.74 4.82
C ALA A 124 -5.17 -16.19 4.31
N LEU A 125 -5.91 -15.34 3.57
CA LEU A 125 -7.24 -15.64 3.06
C LEU A 125 -7.21 -16.67 1.94
N THR A 126 -8.27 -17.48 1.85
CA THR A 126 -8.56 -18.27 0.65
C THR A 126 -9.01 -17.38 -0.50
N GLN A 127 -9.08 -17.91 -1.72
CA GLN A 127 -9.57 -17.15 -2.88
C GLN A 127 -11.01 -16.67 -2.69
N ASP A 128 -11.90 -17.53 -2.17
CA ASP A 128 -13.29 -17.17 -1.89
C ASP A 128 -13.39 -16.05 -0.84
N GLN A 129 -12.57 -16.11 0.20
CA GLN A 129 -12.51 -15.06 1.22
C GLN A 129 -11.98 -13.73 0.67
N LEU A 130 -11.04 -13.75 -0.28
CA LEU A 130 -10.58 -12.54 -0.96
C LEU A 130 -11.66 -11.88 -1.83
N MET A 131 -12.62 -12.67 -2.31
CA MET A 131 -13.78 -12.17 -3.05
C MET A 131 -14.89 -11.61 -2.14
N ASP A 132 -14.85 -11.90 -0.84
CA ASP A 132 -15.75 -11.30 0.14
C ASP A 132 -15.36 -9.85 0.41
N ALA A 133 -16.13 -8.94 -0.22
CA ALA A 133 -15.86 -7.51 -0.13
C ALA A 133 -15.99 -6.96 1.29
N GLU A 134 -16.91 -7.48 2.09
CA GLU A 134 -17.12 -7.02 3.46
C GLU A 134 -15.97 -7.47 4.37
N LEU A 135 -15.56 -8.74 4.26
CA LEU A 135 -14.42 -9.26 5.01
C LEU A 135 -13.14 -8.47 4.69
N THR A 136 -12.86 -8.24 3.41
CA THR A 136 -11.65 -7.51 3.00
C THR A 136 -11.67 -6.04 3.41
N LYS A 137 -12.85 -5.37 3.38
CA LYS A 137 -13.03 -4.01 3.93
C LYS A 137 -12.75 -3.95 5.43
N GLN A 138 -13.26 -4.91 6.21
CA GLN A 138 -13.04 -4.97 7.65
C GLN A 138 -11.56 -5.20 8.00
N ILE A 139 -10.88 -6.07 7.26
CA ILE A 139 -9.44 -6.28 7.44
C ILE A 139 -8.68 -4.98 7.13
N ALA A 140 -8.96 -4.34 6.00
CA ALA A 140 -8.31 -3.09 5.62
C ALA A 140 -8.50 -2.00 6.68
N LEU A 141 -9.72 -1.84 7.19
CA LEU A 141 -10.04 -0.84 8.21
C LEU A 141 -9.25 -1.04 9.52
N LYS A 142 -9.02 -2.29 9.94
CA LYS A 142 -8.19 -2.62 11.11
C LYS A 142 -6.73 -2.17 10.94
N HIS A 143 -6.31 -1.99 9.70
CA HIS A 143 -4.94 -1.63 9.33
C HIS A 143 -4.88 -0.27 8.63
N ASP A 144 -5.59 0.71 9.17
CA ASP A 144 -5.53 2.11 8.75
C ASP A 144 -6.03 2.41 7.32
N THR A 145 -6.66 1.43 6.64
CA THR A 145 -7.04 1.55 5.22
C THR A 145 -8.55 1.50 5.05
N VAL A 146 -9.12 2.54 4.43
CA VAL A 146 -10.55 2.63 4.11
C VAL A 146 -10.77 2.44 2.63
N MET A 147 -11.48 1.38 2.25
CA MET A 147 -11.85 1.13 0.85
C MET A 147 -12.95 2.09 0.42
N VAL A 148 -12.77 2.73 -0.74
CA VAL A 148 -13.72 3.68 -1.33
C VAL A 148 -14.55 2.97 -2.38
N GLU A 149 -15.86 3.16 -2.36
CA GLU A 149 -16.71 2.68 -3.45
C GLU A 149 -16.46 3.51 -4.71
N GLN A 150 -16.17 2.84 -5.82
CA GLN A 150 -16.10 3.53 -7.10
C GLN A 150 -17.51 3.93 -7.51
N SER A 151 -17.73 5.22 -7.79
CA SER A 151 -18.93 5.64 -8.50
C SER A 151 -18.90 5.06 -9.91
N SER A 152 -20.09 4.78 -10.47
CA SER A 152 -20.25 4.22 -11.82
C SER A 152 -19.66 5.11 -12.95
N ASP A 153 -19.17 6.30 -12.62
CA ASP A 153 -18.49 7.24 -13.50
C ASP A 153 -16.96 7.20 -13.38
N GLY A 154 -16.40 6.22 -12.66
CA GLY A 154 -14.96 6.04 -12.48
C GLY A 154 -14.29 7.03 -11.51
N ARG A 155 -15.06 7.88 -10.85
CA ARG A 155 -14.60 8.84 -9.85
C ARG A 155 -15.03 8.41 -8.45
N GLY A 156 -14.11 8.18 -7.54
CA GLY A 156 -14.41 7.88 -6.15
C GLY A 156 -15.19 9.01 -5.49
N LYS A 157 -16.39 8.74 -4.94
CA LYS A 157 -17.09 9.68 -4.06
C LYS A 157 -16.38 9.72 -2.70
N GLY A 158 -15.40 10.61 -2.57
CA GLY A 158 -14.91 11.01 -1.27
C GLY A 158 -15.93 11.96 -0.63
N THR A 159 -16.66 11.50 0.39
CA THR A 159 -17.40 12.42 1.25
C THR A 159 -16.38 13.16 2.09
N ILE A 160 -16.10 14.40 1.74
CA ILE A 160 -15.34 15.31 2.60
C ILE A 160 -16.30 15.70 3.72
N LEU A 161 -16.09 15.13 4.90
CA LEU A 161 -16.67 15.70 6.12
C LEU A 161 -15.88 16.97 6.43
N GLY A 162 -16.55 18.12 6.31
CA GLY A 162 -16.03 19.43 6.67
C GLY A 162 -15.77 19.60 8.16
#